data_57de86c4e98d3e678cd13a8750e6496d
#
_entry.id   57de86c4e98d3e678cd13a8750e6496d
#
_cell.length_a   1.000
_cell.length_b   1.000
_cell.length_c   1.000
_cell.angle_alpha   90.00
_cell.angle_beta   90.00
_cell.angle_gamma   90.00
#
_symmetry.space_group_name_H-M   'P 1'
#
loop_
_entity.id
_entity.type
_entity.pdbx_description
1 polymer ?
#
loop_
_entity_poly.entity_id
_entity_poly.type
_entity_poly.pdbx_seq_one_letter_code
_entity_poly.pdbx_strand_id
1 'polypeptide(L)'
;MAAVNAHRRLRGPYTFGGALLRVLVTEALERSPGLADRYDIEIDAVLPGMRERAPGRRRPIDATLPEDERILVPAPRRTLRLANGIAELALAVMPEGVSLVADNVHEADPTDLELLQVLSRRLPGVTVVMVEASSAPADVIASDGTTGDPEAWAAYEALDPAVRKELHDRRAAELGWEEMLGALPWHLERGSDPAAAVEALWAAVDRCVGEGFLHAVVDLGQRGLALSEAGSPDWWRFAQRTATALGGLGRRSEALVVYDQARRTSLDPAVHASSAYGTAMLDARHPDPAQRDLGRATAWINEAIAISTILPDPRERAFKLGFDQNGKALIELRQGRLDAALDLVESAIALADELPDGAHPLHRMVLHANRAQLLATLGHPKEALHDLDRAIAYDPAVPDHYLDRGNLRLRLGHTDAALADYETAIAVSPPLPEAYYNRGELRLGQGDLEGAKADFDHVIDLDPGFLNAYVNRAGILEMLDDHEAARADVVAGLALDPRNPHLHAVLGQLETAQGDHAAAMAAFDVALEGAPGLASIWANRGILRYESGDPTGAVADLTRSLELDENAAVYFNRAVAHRALGREETAREDLRRACDLDPDDPDIRHALGS
;
A
#
# COMPACT_ATOMS: atom_id res chain seq x y z
N MET A 1 -17.86 26.86 -2.23
CA MET A 1 -16.46 27.21 -1.98
C MET A 1 -15.93 28.01 -3.14
N ALA A 2 -14.97 28.94 -2.91
CA ALA A 2 -14.23 29.54 -4.00
C ALA A 2 -13.39 28.45 -4.70
N ALA A 3 -13.07 28.66 -5.99
CA ALA A 3 -12.16 27.79 -6.70
C ALA A 3 -10.78 27.80 -6.01
N VAL A 4 -10.18 26.62 -5.85
CA VAL A 4 -8.84 26.46 -5.26
C VAL A 4 -7.87 26.16 -6.40
N ASN A 5 -6.80 26.95 -6.49
CA ASN A 5 -5.74 26.74 -7.46
C ASN A 5 -4.90 25.53 -7.04
N ALA A 6 -4.82 24.52 -7.91
CA ALA A 6 -4.09 23.27 -7.67
C ALA A 6 -2.65 23.27 -8.23
N HIS A 7 -2.17 24.39 -8.78
CA HIS A 7 -0.87 24.46 -9.43
C HIS A 7 0.27 24.15 -8.45
N ARG A 8 1.04 23.08 -8.70
CA ARG A 8 2.10 22.56 -7.81
C ARG A 8 3.20 23.56 -7.42
N ARG A 9 3.44 24.63 -8.22
CA ARG A 9 4.43 25.67 -7.87
C ARG A 9 4.01 26.56 -6.71
N LEU A 10 2.72 26.59 -6.35
CA LEU A 10 2.29 27.38 -5.21
C LEU A 10 2.81 26.77 -3.90
N ARG A 11 2.54 25.48 -3.71
CA ARG A 11 2.83 24.82 -2.45
C ARG A 11 3.60 23.49 -2.60
N GLY A 12 3.59 22.88 -3.78
CA GLY A 12 4.12 21.55 -4.05
C GLY A 12 3.03 20.47 -3.94
N PRO A 13 3.35 19.28 -3.42
CA PRO A 13 2.37 18.23 -3.13
C PRO A 13 1.22 18.72 -2.28
N TYR A 14 0.01 18.27 -2.60
CA TYR A 14 -1.22 18.65 -1.91
C TYR A 14 -1.48 20.17 -1.86
N THR A 15 -1.22 20.90 -2.95
CA THR A 15 -1.58 22.33 -3.05
C THR A 15 -3.10 22.51 -2.86
N PHE A 16 -3.92 21.77 -3.59
CA PHE A 16 -5.37 21.72 -3.41
C PHE A 16 -5.75 21.09 -2.06
N GLY A 17 -5.15 19.95 -1.74
CA GLY A 17 -5.41 19.21 -0.50
C GLY A 17 -5.13 20.01 0.76
N GLY A 18 -4.06 20.82 0.79
CA GLY A 18 -3.74 21.69 1.90
C GLY A 18 -4.76 22.81 2.11
N ALA A 19 -5.24 23.42 1.02
CA ALA A 19 -6.29 24.43 1.10
C ALA A 19 -7.62 23.84 1.58
N LEU A 20 -7.98 22.64 1.09
CA LEU A 20 -9.16 21.90 1.55
C LEU A 20 -9.05 21.54 3.03
N LEU A 21 -7.94 20.92 3.45
CA LEU A 21 -7.71 20.54 4.85
C LEU A 21 -7.78 21.71 5.82
N ARG A 22 -7.30 22.88 5.44
CA ARG A 22 -7.40 24.07 6.29
C ARG A 22 -8.86 24.41 6.66
N VAL A 23 -9.77 24.26 5.71
CA VAL A 23 -11.20 24.45 5.96
C VAL A 23 -11.76 23.30 6.80
N LEU A 24 -11.48 22.06 6.42
CA LEU A 24 -11.98 20.87 7.12
C LEU A 24 -11.53 20.81 8.58
N VAL A 25 -10.25 21.08 8.86
CA VAL A 25 -9.70 21.08 10.23
C VAL A 25 -10.33 22.19 11.08
N THR A 26 -10.54 23.38 10.51
CA THR A 26 -11.21 24.48 11.23
C THR A 26 -12.64 24.06 11.63
N GLU A 27 -13.42 23.53 10.71
CA GLU A 27 -14.75 23.00 10.96
C GLU A 27 -14.75 21.83 11.97
N ALA A 28 -13.78 20.92 11.85
CA ALA A 28 -13.63 19.78 12.75
C ALA A 28 -13.35 20.24 14.20
N LEU A 29 -12.45 21.20 14.39
CA LEU A 29 -12.13 21.74 15.71
C LEU A 29 -13.32 22.44 16.36
N GLU A 30 -14.18 23.11 15.58
CA GLU A 30 -15.38 23.76 16.07
C GLU A 30 -16.50 22.77 16.45
N ARG A 31 -16.70 21.71 15.66
CA ARG A 31 -17.80 20.76 15.83
C ARG A 31 -17.44 19.57 16.72
N SER A 32 -16.25 19.02 16.54
CA SER A 32 -15.79 17.81 17.24
C SER A 32 -14.26 17.74 17.26
N PRO A 33 -13.59 18.30 18.27
CA PRO A 33 -12.13 18.32 18.35
C PRO A 33 -11.47 16.93 18.19
N GLY A 34 -12.14 15.86 18.62
CA GLY A 34 -11.65 14.48 18.48
C GLY A 34 -11.48 14.01 17.03
N LEU A 35 -12.15 14.66 16.05
CA LEU A 35 -11.90 14.37 14.63
C LEU A 35 -10.51 14.82 14.20
N ALA A 36 -10.04 15.98 14.64
CA ALA A 36 -8.68 16.43 14.33
C ALA A 36 -7.61 15.50 14.93
N ASP A 37 -7.88 14.93 16.12
CA ASP A 37 -6.99 13.93 16.73
C ASP A 37 -6.98 12.59 15.96
N ARG A 38 -8.10 12.23 15.33
CA ARG A 38 -8.23 10.99 14.56
C ARG A 38 -7.45 11.05 13.23
N TYR A 39 -7.42 12.20 12.58
CA TYR A 39 -6.77 12.41 11.28
C TYR A 39 -5.47 13.22 11.41
N ASP A 40 -4.79 13.13 12.56
CA ASP A 40 -3.58 13.90 12.84
C ASP A 40 -2.42 13.59 11.89
N ILE A 41 -2.32 12.35 11.38
CA ILE A 41 -1.28 11.95 10.42
C ILE A 41 -1.47 12.67 9.08
N GLU A 42 -2.70 12.67 8.56
CA GLU A 42 -3.06 13.36 7.31
C GLU A 42 -2.86 14.87 7.42
N ILE A 43 -3.27 15.43 8.56
CA ILE A 43 -3.11 16.85 8.84
C ILE A 43 -1.62 17.22 8.90
N ASP A 44 -0.80 16.45 9.61
CA ASP A 44 0.63 16.74 9.74
C ASP A 44 1.39 16.54 8.44
N ALA A 45 1.07 15.50 7.66
CA ALA A 45 1.70 15.24 6.38
C ALA A 45 1.41 16.34 5.35
N VAL A 46 0.16 16.80 5.29
CA VAL A 46 -0.30 17.73 4.24
C VAL A 46 -0.30 19.19 4.71
N LEU A 47 -0.52 19.47 5.98
CA LEU A 47 -0.66 20.81 6.52
C LEU A 47 0.10 20.97 7.86
N PRO A 48 1.43 20.79 7.88
CA PRO A 48 2.22 20.75 9.12
C PRO A 48 2.12 22.01 10.00
N GLY A 49 1.77 23.17 9.44
CA GLY A 49 1.57 24.41 10.22
C GLY A 49 0.30 24.45 11.06
N MET A 50 -0.58 23.48 10.92
CA MET A 50 -1.73 23.32 11.82
C MET A 50 -1.39 22.56 13.12
N ARG A 51 -0.14 22.10 13.28
CA ARG A 51 0.34 21.36 14.47
C ARG A 51 0.04 22.04 15.81
N GLU A 52 0.11 23.34 15.86
CA GLU A 52 -0.19 24.09 17.10
C GLU A 52 -1.67 24.02 17.48
N ARG A 53 -2.55 23.89 16.47
CA ARG A 53 -4.01 23.80 16.64
C ARG A 53 -4.53 22.38 16.77
N ALA A 54 -3.88 21.46 16.09
CA ALA A 54 -4.17 20.01 16.13
C ALA A 54 -2.84 19.26 16.31
N PRO A 55 -2.27 19.23 17.52
CA PRO A 55 -0.98 18.63 17.77
C PRO A 55 -1.06 17.12 17.51
N GLY A 56 -0.34 16.66 16.51
CA GLY A 56 -0.23 15.24 16.17
C GLY A 56 0.31 14.43 17.35
N ARG A 57 -0.34 13.32 17.66
CA ARG A 57 0.04 12.40 18.74
C ARG A 57 0.97 11.30 18.26
N ARG A 58 0.92 11.01 16.96
CA ARG A 58 1.58 9.88 16.32
C ARG A 58 2.66 10.41 15.38
N ARG A 59 3.92 10.27 15.79
CA ARG A 59 5.06 10.61 14.95
C ARG A 59 5.87 9.36 14.68
N PRO A 60 6.10 9.00 13.40
CA PRO A 60 7.05 7.96 13.08
C PRO A 60 8.45 8.37 13.56
N ILE A 61 9.26 7.39 13.92
CA ILE A 61 10.60 7.63 14.48
C ILE A 61 11.48 8.43 13.52
N ASP A 62 11.34 8.21 12.20
CA ASP A 62 12.10 8.89 11.16
C ASP A 62 11.96 10.43 11.21
N ALA A 63 10.79 10.94 11.63
CA ALA A 63 10.57 12.37 11.80
C ALA A 63 11.43 13.01 12.90
N THR A 64 12.02 12.21 13.78
CA THR A 64 12.85 12.64 14.92
C THR A 64 14.33 12.35 14.74
N LEU A 65 14.71 11.58 13.71
CA LEU A 65 16.09 11.17 13.47
C LEU A 65 16.89 12.23 12.68
N PRO A 66 18.21 12.28 12.88
CA PRO A 66 19.12 13.00 12.01
C PRO A 66 18.98 12.51 10.56
N GLU A 67 19.28 13.39 9.62
CA GLU A 67 19.11 13.15 8.18
C GLU A 67 19.86 11.92 7.67
N ASP A 68 21.07 11.69 8.17
CA ASP A 68 21.96 10.58 7.82
C ASP A 68 21.48 9.22 8.36
N GLU A 69 20.63 9.22 9.37
CA GLU A 69 20.01 8.02 9.92
C GLU A 69 18.65 7.67 9.30
N ARG A 70 18.07 8.57 8.49
CA ARG A 70 16.78 8.33 7.83
C ARG A 70 16.92 7.38 6.65
N ILE A 71 16.17 6.30 6.69
CA ILE A 71 16.08 5.32 5.61
C ILE A 71 14.80 5.57 4.84
N LEU A 72 14.90 5.76 3.52
CA LEU A 72 13.71 5.80 2.67
C LEU A 72 13.08 4.41 2.62
N VAL A 73 12.06 4.19 3.43
CA VAL A 73 11.16 3.03 3.32
C VAL A 73 9.87 3.54 2.68
N PRO A 74 9.69 3.38 1.36
CA PRO A 74 8.46 3.80 0.72
C PRO A 74 7.32 2.93 1.27
N ALA A 75 6.42 3.54 2.04
CA ALA A 75 5.17 2.89 2.39
C ALA A 75 4.35 2.75 1.09
N PRO A 76 4.05 1.54 0.63
CA PRO A 76 3.25 1.36 -0.57
C PRO A 76 1.93 2.13 -0.44
N ARG A 77 1.57 2.89 -1.48
CA ARG A 77 0.31 3.64 -1.54
C ARG A 77 0.08 4.66 -0.40
N ARG A 78 1.17 5.20 0.21
CA ARG A 78 1.02 6.17 1.32
C ARG A 78 0.16 7.38 0.91
N THR A 79 0.38 7.93 -0.28
CA THR A 79 -0.40 9.07 -0.79
C THR A 79 -1.88 8.74 -0.96
N LEU A 80 -2.21 7.54 -1.44
CA LEU A 80 -3.59 7.05 -1.52
C LEU A 80 -4.22 6.91 -0.12
N ARG A 81 -3.48 6.42 0.86
CA ARG A 81 -3.97 6.33 2.25
C ARG A 81 -4.25 7.73 2.82
N LEU A 82 -3.35 8.69 2.62
CA LEU A 82 -3.57 10.08 3.02
C LEU A 82 -4.81 10.68 2.33
N ALA A 83 -4.96 10.47 1.01
CA ALA A 83 -6.12 10.93 0.26
C ALA A 83 -7.44 10.33 0.78
N ASN A 84 -7.43 9.05 1.15
CA ASN A 84 -8.58 8.38 1.75
C ASN A 84 -8.91 8.95 3.15
N GLY A 85 -7.92 9.19 4.00
CA GLY A 85 -8.14 9.82 5.31
C GLY A 85 -8.69 11.24 5.20
N ILE A 86 -8.20 12.03 4.24
CA ILE A 86 -8.75 13.37 3.93
C ILE A 86 -10.20 13.26 3.47
N ALA A 87 -10.54 12.26 2.64
CA ALA A 87 -11.91 12.03 2.20
C ALA A 87 -12.83 11.62 3.36
N GLU A 88 -12.36 10.81 4.31
CA GLU A 88 -13.13 10.46 5.51
C GLU A 88 -13.37 11.67 6.41
N LEU A 89 -12.35 12.51 6.61
CA LEU A 89 -12.53 13.77 7.33
C LEU A 89 -13.55 14.68 6.61
N ALA A 90 -13.46 14.76 5.28
CA ALA A 90 -14.42 15.54 4.49
C ALA A 90 -15.85 14.99 4.64
N LEU A 91 -16.06 13.67 4.57
CA LEU A 91 -17.35 13.03 4.81
C LEU A 91 -17.93 13.36 6.19
N ALA A 92 -17.07 13.41 7.22
CA ALA A 92 -17.49 13.69 8.59
C ALA A 92 -17.89 15.17 8.83
N VAL A 93 -17.36 16.11 8.02
CA VAL A 93 -17.46 17.55 8.30
C VAL A 93 -18.27 18.30 7.24
N MET A 94 -18.17 17.91 5.97
CA MET A 94 -18.79 18.66 4.87
C MET A 94 -20.30 18.43 4.79
N PRO A 95 -21.10 19.49 4.57
CA PRO A 95 -22.51 19.33 4.28
C PRO A 95 -22.73 18.77 2.87
N GLU A 96 -23.85 18.09 2.67
CA GLU A 96 -24.27 17.64 1.33
C GLU A 96 -24.53 18.82 0.37
N GLY A 97 -24.39 18.57 -0.94
CA GLY A 97 -24.66 19.55 -1.99
C GLY A 97 -23.57 20.60 -2.19
N VAL A 98 -22.40 20.41 -1.61
CA VAL A 98 -21.24 21.30 -1.79
C VAL A 98 -20.54 20.99 -3.10
N SER A 99 -20.06 22.04 -3.80
CA SER A 99 -19.17 21.90 -4.95
C SER A 99 -17.75 22.29 -4.57
N LEU A 100 -16.80 21.39 -4.82
CA LEU A 100 -15.37 21.64 -4.77
C LEU A 100 -14.87 21.95 -6.17
N VAL A 101 -14.21 23.08 -6.35
CA VAL A 101 -13.66 23.50 -7.64
C VAL A 101 -12.14 23.51 -7.53
N ALA A 102 -11.47 22.63 -8.26
CA ALA A 102 -10.03 22.61 -8.43
C ALA A 102 -9.65 23.26 -9.76
N ASP A 103 -8.82 24.28 -9.70
CA ASP A 103 -8.39 25.06 -10.86
C ASP A 103 -6.94 24.75 -11.19
N ASN A 104 -6.50 24.92 -12.45
CA ASN A 104 -5.16 24.58 -12.95
C ASN A 104 -4.76 23.10 -12.71
N VAL A 105 -5.71 22.18 -12.84
CA VAL A 105 -5.50 20.76 -12.56
C VAL A 105 -4.42 20.13 -13.45
N HIS A 106 -4.21 20.64 -14.68
CA HIS A 106 -3.16 20.18 -15.60
C HIS A 106 -1.73 20.45 -15.08
N GLU A 107 -1.57 21.37 -14.14
CA GLU A 107 -0.29 21.68 -13.47
C GLU A 107 -0.24 21.17 -12.02
N ALA A 108 -1.25 20.40 -11.60
CA ALA A 108 -1.30 19.87 -10.25
C ALA A 108 -0.21 18.80 -10.02
N ASP A 109 0.17 18.63 -8.76
CA ASP A 109 1.00 17.50 -8.35
C ASP A 109 0.18 16.19 -8.43
N PRO A 110 0.80 15.04 -8.75
CA PRO A 110 0.12 13.75 -8.74
C PRO A 110 -0.63 13.42 -7.45
N THR A 111 -0.19 13.92 -6.30
CA THR A 111 -0.89 13.75 -5.02
C THR A 111 -2.25 14.44 -5.00
N ASP A 112 -2.37 15.63 -5.59
CA ASP A 112 -3.66 16.33 -5.72
C ASP A 112 -4.57 15.65 -6.73
N LEU A 113 -4.03 15.12 -7.84
CA LEU A 113 -4.82 14.36 -8.81
C LEU A 113 -5.40 13.09 -8.18
N GLU A 114 -4.60 12.35 -7.40
CA GLU A 114 -5.05 11.18 -6.65
C GLU A 114 -6.13 11.55 -5.63
N LEU A 115 -5.92 12.64 -4.87
CA LEU A 115 -6.91 13.14 -3.91
C LEU A 115 -8.23 13.52 -4.59
N LEU A 116 -8.19 14.25 -5.70
CA LEU A 116 -9.38 14.64 -6.45
C LEU A 116 -10.16 13.42 -6.97
N GLN A 117 -9.49 12.38 -7.42
CA GLN A 117 -10.11 11.12 -7.82
C GLN A 117 -10.78 10.42 -6.63
N VAL A 118 -10.11 10.35 -5.49
CA VAL A 118 -10.66 9.77 -4.25
C VAL A 118 -11.89 10.55 -3.79
N LEU A 119 -11.82 11.89 -3.74
CA LEU A 119 -12.95 12.74 -3.35
C LEU A 119 -14.15 12.57 -4.30
N SER A 120 -13.90 12.53 -5.62
CA SER A 120 -14.96 12.34 -6.62
C SER A 120 -15.70 11.01 -6.46
N ARG A 121 -15.00 9.97 -6.02
CA ARG A 121 -15.56 8.63 -5.81
C ARG A 121 -16.28 8.51 -4.47
N ARG A 122 -15.67 9.01 -3.38
CA ARG A 122 -16.09 8.73 -2.01
C ARG A 122 -17.06 9.75 -1.43
N LEU A 123 -17.28 10.90 -2.08
CA LEU A 123 -18.14 11.97 -1.59
C LEU A 123 -19.42 12.08 -2.46
N PRO A 124 -20.41 11.18 -2.31
CA PRO A 124 -21.58 11.13 -3.20
C PRO A 124 -22.45 12.39 -3.17
N GLY A 125 -22.41 13.17 -2.09
CA GLY A 125 -23.12 14.44 -1.94
C GLY A 125 -22.32 15.67 -2.38
N VAL A 126 -21.09 15.50 -2.90
CA VAL A 126 -20.18 16.59 -3.27
C VAL A 126 -19.84 16.52 -4.75
N THR A 127 -20.00 17.64 -5.45
CA THR A 127 -19.59 17.75 -6.84
C THR A 127 -18.15 18.23 -6.92
N VAL A 128 -17.24 17.42 -7.48
CA VAL A 128 -15.85 17.81 -7.74
C VAL A 128 -15.73 18.29 -9.18
N VAL A 129 -15.40 19.57 -9.36
CA VAL A 129 -15.20 20.21 -10.67
C VAL A 129 -13.73 20.47 -10.88
N MET A 130 -13.16 19.87 -11.92
CA MET A 130 -11.76 20.04 -12.33
C MET A 130 -11.69 20.98 -13.52
N VAL A 131 -10.90 22.03 -13.41
CA VAL A 131 -10.73 23.06 -14.45
C VAL A 131 -9.25 23.07 -14.89
N GLU A 132 -9.01 22.97 -16.19
CA GLU A 132 -7.65 22.89 -16.74
C GLU A 132 -6.97 24.27 -16.85
N ALA A 133 -7.73 25.36 -17.01
CA ALA A 133 -7.18 26.69 -17.10
C ALA A 133 -8.12 27.69 -16.45
N SER A 134 -7.57 28.55 -15.60
CA SER A 134 -8.26 29.72 -15.08
C SER A 134 -7.71 31.01 -15.70
N SER A 135 -8.51 32.05 -15.68
CA SER A 135 -8.04 33.42 -15.88
C SER A 135 -7.27 33.86 -14.63
N ALA A 136 -6.03 33.38 -14.48
CA ALA A 136 -5.18 33.72 -13.34
C ALA A 136 -4.83 35.23 -13.33
N PRO A 137 -4.60 35.81 -12.16
CA PRO A 137 -4.24 37.23 -12.05
C PRO A 137 -2.97 37.59 -12.83
N ALA A 138 -2.92 38.81 -13.33
CA ALA A 138 -1.88 39.32 -14.19
C ALA A 138 -0.49 39.49 -13.55
N ASP A 139 -0.33 39.29 -12.25
CA ASP A 139 0.93 39.43 -11.53
C ASP A 139 1.71 38.11 -11.52
N VAL A 140 2.69 37.99 -12.44
CA VAL A 140 3.56 36.81 -12.58
C VAL A 140 4.37 36.56 -11.30
N ILE A 141 4.82 37.61 -10.64
CA ILE A 141 5.67 37.49 -9.44
C ILE A 141 4.79 37.09 -8.24
N ALA A 142 3.63 37.72 -8.07
CA ALA A 142 2.72 37.36 -6.99
C ALA A 142 2.11 35.98 -7.19
N SER A 143 1.93 35.56 -8.44
CA SER A 143 1.42 34.22 -8.77
C SER A 143 2.50 33.13 -8.76
N ASP A 144 3.74 33.44 -8.37
CA ASP A 144 4.86 32.50 -8.34
C ASP A 144 5.11 31.79 -9.70
N GLY A 145 4.81 32.47 -10.80
CA GLY A 145 4.89 31.93 -12.15
C GLY A 145 3.75 30.98 -12.52
N THR A 146 2.67 30.98 -11.74
CA THR A 146 1.46 30.16 -12.00
C THR A 146 0.43 30.89 -12.84
N THR A 147 0.68 32.15 -13.23
CA THR A 147 -0.25 32.92 -14.07
C THR A 147 -0.33 32.34 -15.48
N GLY A 148 -1.52 32.23 -15.97
CA GLY A 148 -1.82 31.95 -17.38
C GLY A 148 -1.89 33.22 -18.26
N ASP A 149 -1.57 34.43 -17.72
CA ASP A 149 -1.62 35.67 -18.46
C ASP A 149 -0.36 35.87 -19.33
N PRO A 150 -0.46 35.74 -20.68
CA PRO A 150 0.69 35.90 -21.57
C PRO A 150 1.29 37.31 -21.55
N GLU A 151 0.49 38.36 -21.30
CA GLU A 151 0.97 39.75 -21.30
C GLU A 151 1.79 40.01 -20.04
N ALA A 152 1.35 39.55 -18.88
CA ALA A 152 2.11 39.66 -17.64
C ALA A 152 3.42 38.85 -17.72
N TRP A 153 3.39 37.67 -18.31
CA TRP A 153 4.58 36.87 -18.54
C TRP A 153 5.57 37.55 -19.49
N ALA A 154 5.10 38.08 -20.61
CA ALA A 154 5.94 38.82 -21.56
C ALA A 154 6.53 40.10 -20.92
N ALA A 155 5.78 40.79 -20.09
CA ALA A 155 6.27 41.95 -19.33
C ALA A 155 7.39 41.56 -18.36
N TYR A 156 7.25 40.46 -17.65
CA TYR A 156 8.29 39.88 -16.77
C TYR A 156 9.55 39.47 -17.56
N GLU A 157 9.40 38.81 -18.69
CA GLU A 157 10.54 38.40 -19.55
C GLU A 157 11.29 39.59 -20.15
N ALA A 158 10.62 40.71 -20.36
CA ALA A 158 11.21 41.95 -20.86
C ALA A 158 12.03 42.70 -19.80
N LEU A 159 11.93 42.37 -18.51
CA LEU A 159 12.73 42.99 -17.47
C LEU A 159 14.21 42.64 -17.60
N ASP A 160 15.07 43.56 -17.14
CA ASP A 160 16.49 43.27 -16.99
C ASP A 160 16.73 42.06 -16.08
N PRO A 161 17.65 41.14 -16.44
CA PRO A 161 17.93 39.93 -15.65
C PRO A 161 18.27 40.21 -14.18
N ALA A 162 18.94 41.35 -13.86
CA ALA A 162 19.23 41.70 -12.47
C ALA A 162 17.96 42.11 -11.72
N VAL A 163 17.06 42.83 -12.37
CA VAL A 163 15.75 43.19 -11.79
C VAL A 163 14.89 41.95 -11.55
N ARG A 164 14.89 41.01 -12.48
CA ARG A 164 14.18 39.71 -12.27
C ARG A 164 14.68 38.97 -11.06
N LYS A 165 16.02 38.89 -10.88
CA LYS A 165 16.62 38.24 -9.69
C LYS A 165 16.19 38.91 -8.39
N GLU A 166 16.26 40.26 -8.35
CA GLU A 166 15.85 41.05 -7.17
C GLU A 166 14.36 40.84 -6.83
N LEU A 167 13.49 40.73 -7.84
CA LEU A 167 12.07 40.42 -7.62
C LEU A 167 11.89 39.02 -7.00
N HIS A 168 12.62 38.05 -7.47
CA HIS A 168 12.57 36.69 -6.92
C HIS A 168 13.15 36.62 -5.49
N ASP A 169 14.27 37.30 -5.20
CA ASP A 169 14.85 37.37 -3.87
C ASP A 169 13.88 38.01 -2.86
N ARG A 170 13.21 39.10 -3.27
CA ARG A 170 12.20 39.73 -2.45
C ARG A 170 11.02 38.84 -2.18
N ARG A 171 10.52 38.16 -3.21
CA ARG A 171 9.40 37.25 -3.05
C ARG A 171 9.78 36.05 -2.18
N ALA A 172 10.94 35.45 -2.37
CA ALA A 172 11.43 34.34 -1.53
C ALA A 172 11.50 34.73 -0.04
N ALA A 173 11.87 35.96 0.26
CA ALA A 173 11.94 36.47 1.65
C ALA A 173 10.56 36.64 2.31
N GLU A 174 9.48 36.70 1.54
CA GLU A 174 8.10 36.80 2.03
C GLU A 174 7.45 35.44 2.26
N LEU A 175 7.99 34.38 1.64
CA LEU A 175 7.42 33.02 1.68
C LEU A 175 7.79 32.29 2.96
N GLY A 176 6.92 31.42 3.40
CA GLY A 176 7.07 30.65 4.64
C GLY A 176 7.15 29.15 4.42
N TRP A 177 6.91 28.42 5.50
CA TRP A 177 6.93 26.97 5.50
C TRP A 177 5.85 26.35 4.60
N GLU A 178 4.74 27.05 4.34
CA GLU A 178 3.67 26.55 3.49
C GLU A 178 4.08 26.40 2.03
N GLU A 179 4.97 27.27 1.58
CA GLU A 179 5.46 27.31 0.21
C GLU A 179 6.82 26.61 0.04
N MET A 180 7.34 25.97 1.10
CA MET A 180 8.66 25.38 1.11
C MET A 180 8.85 24.24 0.09
N LEU A 181 7.77 23.57 -0.31
CA LEU A 181 7.82 22.48 -1.30
C LEU A 181 7.53 22.94 -2.73
N GLY A 182 7.11 24.17 -2.93
CA GLY A 182 6.69 24.71 -4.22
C GLY A 182 7.34 26.05 -4.56
N ALA A 183 6.71 27.16 -4.14
CA ALA A 183 7.09 28.51 -4.53
C ALA A 183 8.46 28.93 -4.01
N LEU A 184 8.82 28.61 -2.78
CA LEU A 184 10.08 29.02 -2.18
C LEU A 184 11.30 28.52 -2.98
N PRO A 185 11.50 27.22 -3.25
CA PRO A 185 12.60 26.75 -4.07
C PRO A 185 12.56 27.35 -5.48
N TRP A 186 11.37 27.51 -6.06
CA TRP A 186 11.21 28.05 -7.41
C TRP A 186 11.69 29.50 -7.54
N HIS A 187 11.45 30.35 -6.52
CA HIS A 187 11.96 31.73 -6.49
C HIS A 187 13.46 31.78 -6.22
N LEU A 188 13.97 30.98 -5.27
CA LEU A 188 15.40 30.94 -4.95
C LEU A 188 16.27 30.47 -6.14
N GLU A 189 15.81 29.53 -6.94
CA GLU A 189 16.50 29.11 -8.18
C GLU A 189 16.66 30.23 -9.20
N ARG A 190 15.79 31.23 -9.15
CA ARG A 190 15.78 32.40 -10.06
C ARG A 190 16.34 33.65 -9.43
N GLY A 191 16.65 33.60 -8.16
CA GLY A 191 17.23 34.64 -7.39
C GLY A 191 18.74 34.82 -7.61
N SER A 192 19.37 35.57 -6.72
CA SER A 192 20.78 35.89 -6.78
C SER A 192 21.70 34.90 -6.05
N ASP A 193 21.15 34.08 -5.15
CA ASP A 193 21.89 33.14 -4.29
C ASP A 193 21.67 31.66 -4.69
N PRO A 194 22.57 31.07 -5.49
CA PRO A 194 22.48 29.66 -5.85
C PRO A 194 22.63 28.70 -4.67
N ALA A 195 23.36 29.07 -3.62
CA ALA A 195 23.55 28.23 -2.45
C ALA A 195 22.25 28.12 -1.65
N ALA A 196 21.55 29.25 -1.46
CA ALA A 196 20.21 29.23 -0.85
C ALA A 196 19.21 28.41 -1.65
N ALA A 197 19.29 28.40 -2.97
CA ALA A 197 18.45 27.56 -3.84
C ALA A 197 18.72 26.05 -3.61
N VAL A 198 19.99 25.63 -3.54
CA VAL A 198 20.40 24.26 -3.29
C VAL A 198 19.89 23.79 -1.92
N GLU A 199 20.04 24.59 -0.87
CA GLU A 199 19.58 24.25 0.47
C GLU A 199 18.04 24.18 0.56
N ALA A 200 17.32 25.10 -0.08
CA ALA A 200 15.85 25.05 -0.11
C ALA A 200 15.33 23.80 -0.86
N LEU A 201 15.94 23.47 -1.99
CA LEU A 201 15.62 22.23 -2.72
C LEU A 201 15.89 20.99 -1.88
N TRP A 202 17.02 20.98 -1.16
CA TRP A 202 17.34 19.86 -0.29
C TRP A 202 16.34 19.71 0.87
N ALA A 203 16.01 20.78 1.56
CA ALA A 203 15.01 20.77 2.62
C ALA A 203 13.64 20.28 2.11
N ALA A 204 13.27 20.68 0.89
CA ALA A 204 12.05 20.22 0.25
C ALA A 204 12.12 18.71 -0.11
N VAL A 205 13.25 18.23 -0.65
CA VAL A 205 13.46 16.79 -0.95
C VAL A 205 13.38 15.96 0.33
N ASP A 206 14.08 16.37 1.39
CA ASP A 206 14.10 15.66 2.67
C ASP A 206 12.69 15.53 3.27
N ARG A 207 11.92 16.62 3.25
CA ARG A 207 10.52 16.61 3.68
C ARG A 207 9.67 15.66 2.82
N CYS A 208 9.79 15.73 1.50
CA CYS A 208 9.04 14.85 0.59
C CYS A 208 9.41 13.37 0.75
N VAL A 209 10.68 13.07 1.09
CA VAL A 209 11.13 11.71 1.42
C VAL A 209 10.41 11.17 2.66
N GLY A 210 10.37 11.95 3.75
CA GLY A 210 9.69 11.55 4.99
C GLY A 210 8.19 11.31 4.81
N GLU A 211 7.56 12.08 3.91
CA GLU A 211 6.12 11.91 3.62
C GLU A 211 5.81 10.90 2.49
N GLY A 212 6.84 10.37 1.80
CA GLY A 212 6.65 9.44 0.69
C GLY A 212 6.13 10.09 -0.60
N PHE A 213 6.32 11.40 -0.79
CA PHE A 213 5.90 12.14 -1.99
C PHE A 213 6.91 11.93 -3.13
N LEU A 214 7.00 10.69 -3.63
CA LEU A 214 8.07 10.27 -4.54
C LEU A 214 8.14 11.07 -5.84
N HIS A 215 7.01 11.50 -6.41
CA HIS A 215 7.00 12.35 -7.61
C HIS A 215 7.66 13.70 -7.36
N ALA A 216 7.36 14.33 -6.22
CA ALA A 216 7.99 15.59 -5.83
C ALA A 216 9.48 15.40 -5.52
N VAL A 217 9.88 14.29 -4.88
CA VAL A 217 11.31 13.95 -4.68
C VAL A 217 12.05 13.91 -6.01
N VAL A 218 11.46 13.34 -7.05
CA VAL A 218 12.09 13.29 -8.39
C VAL A 218 12.18 14.68 -9.01
N ASP A 219 11.08 15.47 -9.00
CA ASP A 219 11.08 16.83 -9.58
C ASP A 219 12.12 17.74 -8.89
N LEU A 220 12.03 17.87 -7.56
CA LEU A 220 12.92 18.71 -6.76
C LEU A 220 14.37 18.20 -6.81
N GLY A 221 14.56 16.89 -6.74
CA GLY A 221 15.87 16.26 -6.81
C GLY A 221 16.58 16.48 -8.14
N GLN A 222 15.86 16.38 -9.28
CA GLN A 222 16.42 16.68 -10.60
C GLN A 222 16.84 18.16 -10.73
N ARG A 223 16.08 19.07 -10.14
CA ARG A 223 16.43 20.49 -10.09
C ARG A 223 17.68 20.72 -9.23
N GLY A 224 17.79 20.06 -8.07
CA GLY A 224 18.98 20.08 -7.23
C GLY A 224 20.22 19.51 -7.93
N LEU A 225 20.09 18.41 -8.65
CA LEU A 225 21.15 17.84 -9.48
C LEU A 225 21.66 18.80 -10.56
N ALA A 226 20.75 19.57 -11.17
CA ALA A 226 21.09 20.54 -12.21
C ALA A 226 21.85 21.77 -11.66
N LEU A 227 21.65 22.11 -10.38
CA LEU A 227 22.34 23.24 -9.73
C LEU A 227 23.64 22.84 -9.02
N SER A 228 23.87 21.56 -8.81
CA SER A 228 25.04 21.04 -8.10
C SER A 228 26.10 20.51 -9.06
N GLU A 229 27.39 20.63 -8.69
CA GLU A 229 28.49 20.08 -9.46
C GLU A 229 28.50 18.53 -9.38
N ALA A 230 28.51 17.86 -10.52
CA ALA A 230 28.49 16.39 -10.57
C ALA A 230 29.66 15.77 -9.80
N GLY A 231 29.36 14.87 -8.88
CA GLY A 231 30.34 14.23 -7.99
C GLY A 231 30.61 14.99 -6.68
N SER A 232 30.05 16.20 -6.49
CA SER A 232 30.12 16.89 -5.21
C SER A 232 29.23 16.19 -4.17
N PRO A 233 29.47 16.44 -2.84
CA PRO A 233 28.59 15.93 -1.78
C PRO A 233 27.13 16.38 -1.96
N ASP A 234 26.90 17.62 -2.35
CA ASP A 234 25.57 18.16 -2.61
C ASP A 234 24.89 17.44 -3.77
N TRP A 235 25.61 17.20 -4.86
CA TRP A 235 25.09 16.43 -5.98
C TRP A 235 24.72 15.00 -5.55
N TRP A 236 25.56 14.34 -4.73
CA TRP A 236 25.32 12.97 -4.30
C TRP A 236 24.08 12.84 -3.42
N ARG A 237 23.86 13.76 -2.48
CA ARG A 237 22.65 13.72 -1.62
C ARG A 237 21.36 13.77 -2.45
N PHE A 238 21.29 14.62 -3.49
CA PHE A 238 20.17 14.63 -4.43
C PHE A 238 20.10 13.35 -5.27
N ALA A 239 21.23 12.87 -5.80
CA ALA A 239 21.32 11.71 -6.66
C ALA A 239 20.77 10.45 -5.96
N GLN A 240 21.17 10.22 -4.72
CA GLN A 240 20.72 9.08 -3.94
C GLN A 240 19.20 9.08 -3.74
N ARG A 241 18.63 10.20 -3.30
CA ARG A 241 17.18 10.32 -3.05
C ARG A 241 16.37 10.23 -4.34
N THR A 242 16.82 10.92 -5.38
CA THR A 242 16.18 10.88 -6.71
C THR A 242 16.18 9.47 -7.30
N ALA A 243 17.31 8.77 -7.28
CA ALA A 243 17.40 7.42 -7.82
C ALA A 243 16.54 6.42 -7.02
N THR A 244 16.49 6.55 -5.70
CA THR A 244 15.63 5.71 -4.86
C THR A 244 14.15 5.97 -5.13
N ALA A 245 13.73 7.25 -5.26
CA ALA A 245 12.37 7.62 -5.60
C ALA A 245 11.96 7.14 -7.01
N LEU A 246 12.85 7.28 -7.99
CA LEU A 246 12.65 6.73 -9.35
C LEU A 246 12.44 5.22 -9.31
N GLY A 247 13.22 4.50 -8.50
CA GLY A 247 13.04 3.07 -8.27
C GLY A 247 11.67 2.73 -7.68
N GLY A 248 11.21 3.48 -6.67
CA GLY A 248 9.89 3.35 -6.05
C GLY A 248 8.73 3.60 -7.02
N LEU A 249 8.95 4.48 -8.00
CA LEU A 249 7.99 4.78 -9.08
C LEU A 249 8.08 3.81 -10.29
N GLY A 250 8.93 2.78 -10.24
CA GLY A 250 9.13 1.86 -11.36
C GLY A 250 9.95 2.44 -12.53
N ARG A 251 10.49 3.67 -12.40
CA ARG A 251 11.30 4.36 -13.41
C ARG A 251 12.76 3.90 -13.38
N ARG A 252 12.95 2.58 -13.47
CA ARG A 252 14.23 1.89 -13.27
C ARG A 252 15.34 2.41 -14.18
N SER A 253 15.04 2.64 -15.45
CA SER A 253 16.05 3.09 -16.44
C SER A 253 16.65 4.44 -16.05
N GLU A 254 15.84 5.36 -15.55
CA GLU A 254 16.28 6.68 -15.12
C GLU A 254 17.09 6.61 -13.81
N ALA A 255 16.67 5.76 -12.87
CA ALA A 255 17.44 5.51 -11.67
C ALA A 255 18.85 4.98 -11.96
N LEU A 256 18.98 4.05 -12.92
CA LEU A 256 20.27 3.51 -13.34
C LEU A 256 21.19 4.58 -13.95
N VAL A 257 20.65 5.53 -14.71
CA VAL A 257 21.45 6.65 -15.26
C VAL A 257 22.06 7.47 -14.13
N VAL A 258 21.29 7.77 -13.06
CA VAL A 258 21.77 8.53 -11.92
C VAL A 258 22.87 7.77 -11.16
N TYR A 259 22.68 6.49 -10.86
CA TYR A 259 23.70 5.67 -10.18
C TYR A 259 24.96 5.50 -11.04
N ASP A 260 24.84 5.34 -12.36
CA ASP A 260 25.96 5.27 -13.28
C ASP A 260 26.75 6.59 -13.31
N GLN A 261 26.07 7.72 -13.30
CA GLN A 261 26.73 9.03 -13.22
C GLN A 261 27.47 9.20 -11.89
N ALA A 262 26.86 8.82 -10.77
CA ALA A 262 27.50 8.86 -9.45
C ALA A 262 28.81 8.10 -9.43
N ARG A 263 28.83 6.87 -9.97
CA ARG A 263 30.05 6.03 -10.04
C ARG A 263 31.13 6.58 -10.97
N ARG A 264 30.75 7.32 -12.02
CA ARG A 264 31.72 7.92 -12.97
C ARG A 264 32.34 9.20 -12.43
N THR A 265 31.64 9.92 -11.56
CA THR A 265 32.06 11.25 -11.11
C THR A 265 32.62 11.30 -9.70
N SER A 266 32.35 10.27 -8.87
CA SER A 266 32.85 10.19 -7.48
C SER A 266 33.99 9.17 -7.37
N LEU A 267 34.96 9.50 -6.49
CA LEU A 267 36.02 8.59 -6.04
C LEU A 267 35.76 8.07 -4.62
N ASP A 268 34.64 8.47 -4.00
CA ASP A 268 34.27 8.07 -2.64
C ASP A 268 33.76 6.62 -2.62
N PRO A 269 34.40 5.71 -1.90
CA PRO A 269 33.95 4.33 -1.79
C PRO A 269 32.51 4.19 -1.27
N ALA A 270 32.05 5.09 -0.37
CA ALA A 270 30.70 5.05 0.17
C ALA A 270 29.64 5.34 -0.91
N VAL A 271 29.94 6.25 -1.85
CA VAL A 271 29.10 6.51 -3.02
C VAL A 271 29.02 5.28 -3.94
N HIS A 272 30.15 4.61 -4.17
CA HIS A 272 30.20 3.40 -4.99
C HIS A 272 29.41 2.25 -4.34
N ALA A 273 29.59 2.00 -3.04
CA ALA A 273 28.83 0.98 -2.31
C ALA A 273 27.32 1.25 -2.36
N SER A 274 26.91 2.49 -2.07
CA SER A 274 25.49 2.88 -2.09
C SER A 274 24.87 2.81 -3.49
N SER A 275 25.62 3.15 -4.54
CA SER A 275 25.17 3.03 -5.93
C SER A 275 25.04 1.58 -6.36
N ALA A 276 25.97 0.71 -5.95
CA ALA A 276 25.91 -0.73 -6.20
C ALA A 276 24.72 -1.38 -5.49
N TYR A 277 24.50 -1.03 -4.20
CA TYR A 277 23.31 -1.45 -3.44
C TYR A 277 22.01 -1.02 -4.14
N GLY A 278 21.90 0.27 -4.49
CA GLY A 278 20.71 0.80 -5.16
C GLY A 278 20.44 0.08 -6.49
N THR A 279 21.48 -0.18 -7.29
CA THR A 279 21.37 -0.94 -8.54
C THR A 279 20.89 -2.37 -8.29
N ALA A 280 21.42 -3.04 -7.26
CA ALA A 280 20.97 -4.39 -6.86
C ALA A 280 19.48 -4.39 -6.47
N MET A 281 19.03 -3.39 -5.71
CA MET A 281 17.64 -3.29 -5.27
C MET A 281 16.67 -3.00 -6.41
N LEU A 282 17.06 -2.22 -7.43
CA LEU A 282 16.26 -2.02 -8.64
C LEU A 282 15.98 -3.33 -9.38
N ASP A 283 16.96 -4.24 -9.42
CA ASP A 283 16.81 -5.55 -10.05
C ASP A 283 16.05 -6.54 -9.17
N ALA A 284 16.30 -6.50 -7.87
CA ALA A 284 15.67 -7.41 -6.92
C ALA A 284 14.21 -7.05 -6.59
N ARG A 285 13.85 -5.77 -6.52
CA ARG A 285 12.54 -5.29 -6.06
C ARG A 285 11.54 -4.98 -7.18
N HIS A 286 11.85 -5.33 -8.45
CA HIS A 286 10.92 -5.05 -9.54
C HIS A 286 9.51 -5.61 -9.20
N PRO A 287 8.42 -4.83 -9.37
CA PRO A 287 7.06 -5.28 -9.04
C PRO A 287 6.67 -6.56 -9.76
N ASP A 288 6.94 -6.61 -11.07
CA ASP A 288 6.75 -7.81 -11.88
C ASP A 288 7.88 -8.83 -11.63
N PRO A 289 7.57 -10.02 -11.06
CA PRO A 289 8.55 -11.07 -10.83
C PRO A 289 9.32 -11.51 -12.07
N ALA A 290 8.68 -11.48 -13.25
CA ALA A 290 9.30 -11.89 -14.52
C ALA A 290 10.40 -10.91 -14.99
N GLN A 291 10.39 -9.68 -14.51
CA GLN A 291 11.38 -8.66 -14.82
C GLN A 291 12.50 -8.54 -13.77
N ARG A 292 12.48 -9.38 -12.73
CA ARG A 292 13.54 -9.43 -11.71
C ARG A 292 14.77 -10.14 -12.26
N ASP A 293 15.93 -9.50 -12.16
CA ASP A 293 17.23 -10.13 -12.47
C ASP A 293 18.00 -10.40 -11.18
N LEU A 294 17.68 -11.52 -10.53
CA LEU A 294 18.32 -11.88 -9.26
C LEU A 294 19.79 -12.24 -9.42
N GLY A 295 20.22 -12.66 -10.60
CA GLY A 295 21.65 -12.91 -10.90
C GLY A 295 22.45 -11.62 -10.91
N ARG A 296 21.96 -10.60 -11.65
CA ARG A 296 22.58 -9.27 -11.69
C ARG A 296 22.47 -8.56 -10.33
N ALA A 297 21.34 -8.68 -9.64
CA ALA A 297 21.19 -8.17 -8.29
C ALA A 297 22.24 -8.76 -7.33
N THR A 298 22.50 -10.07 -7.42
CA THR A 298 23.55 -10.75 -6.62
C THR A 298 24.95 -10.21 -6.93
N ALA A 299 25.27 -9.94 -8.18
CA ALA A 299 26.56 -9.38 -8.57
C ALA A 299 26.77 -7.98 -7.95
N TRP A 300 25.77 -7.10 -8.10
CA TRP A 300 25.82 -5.74 -7.57
C TRP A 300 25.84 -5.68 -6.04
N ILE A 301 25.06 -6.50 -5.35
CA ILE A 301 25.08 -6.50 -3.88
C ILE A 301 26.40 -7.05 -3.32
N ASN A 302 27.03 -8.02 -3.99
CA ASN A 302 28.36 -8.49 -3.63
C ASN A 302 29.44 -7.42 -3.83
N GLU A 303 29.32 -6.58 -4.86
CA GLU A 303 30.18 -5.40 -5.05
C GLU A 303 30.00 -4.40 -3.91
N ALA A 304 28.75 -4.08 -3.53
CA ALA A 304 28.46 -3.21 -2.39
C ALA A 304 29.12 -3.74 -1.10
N ILE A 305 28.90 -5.01 -0.77
CA ILE A 305 29.48 -5.68 0.40
C ILE A 305 31.02 -5.62 0.38
N ALA A 306 31.64 -5.91 -0.77
CA ALA A 306 33.10 -5.88 -0.89
C ALA A 306 33.66 -4.49 -0.61
N ILE A 307 33.02 -3.44 -1.13
CA ILE A 307 33.43 -2.04 -0.87
C ILE A 307 33.18 -1.68 0.60
N SER A 308 31.99 -1.99 1.14
CA SER A 308 31.64 -1.69 2.53
C SER A 308 32.60 -2.35 3.53
N THR A 309 33.13 -3.53 3.22
CA THR A 309 34.10 -4.26 4.07
C THR A 309 35.42 -3.48 4.26
N ILE A 310 35.82 -2.65 3.29
CA ILE A 310 37.09 -1.91 3.33
C ILE A 310 36.94 -0.44 3.73
N LEU A 311 35.73 0.02 4.10
CA LEU A 311 35.53 1.39 4.58
C LEU A 311 36.41 1.66 5.82
N PRO A 312 37.07 2.84 5.90
CA PRO A 312 38.06 3.10 6.93
C PRO A 312 37.45 3.30 8.32
N ASP A 313 36.30 3.97 8.43
CA ASP A 313 35.60 4.17 9.70
C ASP A 313 34.90 2.87 10.15
N PRO A 314 35.24 2.32 11.33
CA PRO A 314 34.63 1.10 11.82
C PRO A 314 33.10 1.20 12.04
N ARG A 315 32.59 2.37 12.45
CA ARG A 315 31.14 2.57 12.69
C ARG A 315 30.38 2.62 11.36
N GLU A 316 30.87 3.44 10.43
CA GLU A 316 30.32 3.50 9.09
C GLU A 316 30.37 2.14 8.39
N ARG A 317 31.50 1.45 8.51
CA ARG A 317 31.67 0.10 7.97
C ARG A 317 30.66 -0.90 8.54
N ALA A 318 30.48 -0.94 9.87
CA ALA A 318 29.53 -1.84 10.52
C ALA A 318 28.08 -1.55 10.05
N PHE A 319 27.69 -0.28 10.00
CA PHE A 319 26.37 0.12 9.51
C PHE A 319 26.16 -0.24 8.03
N LYS A 320 27.08 0.17 7.15
CA LYS A 320 26.96 -0.07 5.69
C LYS A 320 26.98 -1.57 5.36
N LEU A 321 27.87 -2.32 5.97
CA LEU A 321 27.96 -3.77 5.76
C LEU A 321 26.68 -4.48 6.23
N GLY A 322 26.16 -4.14 7.41
CA GLY A 322 24.90 -4.68 7.90
C GLY A 322 23.72 -4.34 6.99
N PHE A 323 23.70 -3.11 6.48
CA PHE A 323 22.67 -2.66 5.51
C PHE A 323 22.74 -3.46 4.20
N ASP A 324 23.95 -3.65 3.65
CA ASP A 324 24.16 -4.41 2.41
C ASP A 324 23.85 -5.91 2.60
N GLN A 325 24.21 -6.50 3.75
CA GLN A 325 23.87 -7.88 4.09
C GLN A 325 22.35 -8.08 4.18
N ASN A 326 21.63 -7.15 4.79
CA ASN A 326 20.16 -7.18 4.81
C ASN A 326 19.56 -7.08 3.39
N GLY A 327 20.12 -6.26 2.52
CA GLY A 327 19.75 -6.21 1.10
C GLY A 327 20.02 -7.54 0.38
N LYS A 328 21.15 -8.19 0.67
CA LYS A 328 21.47 -9.51 0.11
C LYS A 328 20.51 -10.59 0.63
N ALA A 329 20.11 -10.53 1.90
CA ALA A 329 19.13 -11.45 2.47
C ALA A 329 17.80 -11.44 1.71
N LEU A 330 17.33 -10.28 1.26
CA LEU A 330 16.16 -10.18 0.39
C LEU A 330 16.35 -10.93 -0.95
N ILE A 331 17.55 -10.86 -1.53
CA ILE A 331 17.86 -11.57 -2.78
C ILE A 331 17.87 -13.07 -2.55
N GLU A 332 18.52 -13.54 -1.46
CA GLU A 332 18.57 -14.94 -1.06
C GLU A 332 17.14 -15.49 -0.81
N LEU A 333 16.32 -14.75 -0.06
CA LEU A 333 14.91 -15.07 0.17
C LEU A 333 14.15 -15.29 -1.16
N ARG A 334 14.30 -14.35 -2.11
CA ARG A 334 13.64 -14.44 -3.42
C ARG A 334 14.15 -15.58 -4.32
N GLN A 335 15.35 -16.08 -4.04
CA GLN A 335 15.90 -17.27 -4.67
C GLN A 335 15.53 -18.57 -3.93
N GLY A 336 14.72 -18.48 -2.87
CA GLY A 336 14.29 -19.63 -2.06
C GLY A 336 15.34 -20.15 -1.09
N ARG A 337 16.45 -19.43 -0.88
CA ARG A 337 17.54 -19.82 0.04
C ARG A 337 17.34 -19.22 1.42
N LEU A 338 16.34 -19.74 2.15
CA LEU A 338 15.87 -19.18 3.41
C LEU A 338 16.94 -19.16 4.51
N ASP A 339 17.69 -20.27 4.67
CA ASP A 339 18.76 -20.35 5.68
C ASP A 339 19.87 -19.33 5.43
N ALA A 340 20.30 -19.19 4.17
CA ALA A 340 21.30 -18.19 3.81
C ALA A 340 20.79 -16.74 4.02
N ALA A 341 19.51 -16.50 3.81
CA ALA A 341 18.91 -15.21 4.12
C ALA A 341 18.89 -14.94 5.63
N LEU A 342 18.57 -15.95 6.44
CA LEU A 342 18.59 -15.85 7.91
C LEU A 342 19.99 -15.55 8.44
N ASP A 343 21.01 -16.31 8.00
CA ASP A 343 22.41 -16.10 8.38
C ASP A 343 22.87 -14.64 8.09
N LEU A 344 22.47 -14.09 6.95
CA LEU A 344 22.80 -12.70 6.58
C LEU A 344 22.11 -11.67 7.48
N VAL A 345 20.84 -11.86 7.82
CA VAL A 345 20.14 -10.95 8.73
C VAL A 345 20.70 -11.03 10.14
N GLU A 346 21.03 -12.23 10.64
CA GLU A 346 21.66 -12.41 11.94
C GLU A 346 23.05 -11.77 12.01
N SER A 347 23.85 -11.91 10.94
CA SER A 347 25.12 -11.19 10.81
C SER A 347 24.92 -9.67 10.80
N ALA A 348 23.91 -9.17 10.13
CA ALA A 348 23.58 -7.74 10.11
C ALA A 348 23.15 -7.22 11.49
N ILE A 349 22.39 -8.02 12.25
CA ILE A 349 22.01 -7.68 13.64
C ILE A 349 23.26 -7.65 14.53
N ALA A 350 24.16 -8.62 14.41
CA ALA A 350 25.40 -8.62 15.16
C ALA A 350 26.25 -7.37 14.89
N LEU A 351 26.37 -6.95 13.64
CA LEU A 351 27.04 -5.69 13.27
C LEU A 351 26.34 -4.45 13.86
N ALA A 352 24.99 -4.43 13.86
CA ALA A 352 24.24 -3.36 14.48
C ALA A 352 24.44 -3.30 16.00
N ASP A 353 24.65 -4.44 16.66
CA ASP A 353 24.91 -4.53 18.10
C ASP A 353 26.33 -4.06 18.48
N GLU A 354 27.27 -3.98 17.53
CA GLU A 354 28.58 -3.34 17.71
C GLU A 354 28.50 -1.80 17.75
N LEU A 355 27.38 -1.22 17.23
CA LEU A 355 27.16 0.23 17.22
C LEU A 355 26.64 0.71 18.58
N PRO A 356 26.84 2.01 18.92
CA PRO A 356 26.33 2.57 20.17
C PRO A 356 24.83 2.32 20.37
N ASP A 357 24.42 2.20 21.63
CA ASP A 357 23.00 2.06 21.98
C ASP A 357 22.19 3.24 21.42
N GLY A 358 21.07 2.91 20.77
CA GLY A 358 20.20 3.89 20.16
C GLY A 358 20.63 4.40 18.76
N ALA A 359 21.83 4.02 18.27
CA ALA A 359 22.23 4.34 16.90
C ALA A 359 21.42 3.55 15.87
N HIS A 360 21.04 4.22 14.79
CA HIS A 360 20.32 3.64 13.64
C HIS A 360 19.06 2.82 13.99
N PRO A 361 18.11 3.36 14.77
CA PRO A 361 16.97 2.61 15.26
C PRO A 361 16.06 2.10 14.13
N LEU A 362 15.92 2.83 13.03
CA LEU A 362 15.18 2.36 11.85
C LEU A 362 15.84 1.11 11.22
N HIS A 363 17.17 1.12 11.11
CA HIS A 363 17.88 -0.04 10.59
C HIS A 363 17.68 -1.27 11.49
N ARG A 364 17.81 -1.11 12.81
CA ARG A 364 17.55 -2.18 13.79
C ARG A 364 16.12 -2.70 13.70
N MET A 365 15.14 -1.80 13.61
CA MET A 365 13.73 -2.15 13.43
C MET A 365 13.53 -3.03 12.19
N VAL A 366 14.06 -2.60 11.03
CA VAL A 366 13.94 -3.34 9.76
C VAL A 366 14.62 -4.70 9.84
N LEU A 367 15.78 -4.82 10.50
CA LEU A 367 16.46 -6.09 10.68
C LEU A 367 15.62 -7.09 11.48
N HIS A 368 15.01 -6.66 12.60
CA HIS A 368 14.13 -7.51 13.40
C HIS A 368 12.87 -7.90 12.62
N ALA A 369 12.23 -6.97 11.90
CA ALA A 369 11.06 -7.28 11.08
C ALA A 369 11.40 -8.31 9.97
N ASN A 370 12.52 -8.15 9.28
CA ASN A 370 12.97 -9.10 8.25
C ASN A 370 13.31 -10.47 8.83
N ARG A 371 13.99 -10.53 10.01
CA ARG A 371 14.27 -11.80 10.67
C ARG A 371 12.98 -12.50 11.12
N ALA A 372 12.01 -11.75 11.63
CA ALA A 372 10.71 -12.30 11.99
C ALA A 372 10.01 -12.97 10.82
N GLN A 373 10.01 -12.34 9.64
CA GLN A 373 9.43 -12.91 8.43
C GLN A 373 10.12 -14.24 8.03
N LEU A 374 11.44 -14.29 8.07
CA LEU A 374 12.22 -15.50 7.78
C LEU A 374 11.93 -16.60 8.80
N LEU A 375 11.98 -16.29 10.10
CA LEU A 375 11.70 -17.24 11.18
C LEU A 375 10.26 -17.79 11.10
N ALA A 376 9.28 -16.95 10.80
CA ALA A 376 7.90 -17.40 10.61
C ALA A 376 7.75 -18.36 9.42
N THR A 377 8.50 -18.13 8.36
CA THR A 377 8.52 -19.00 7.17
C THR A 377 9.24 -20.33 7.44
N LEU A 378 10.30 -20.30 8.23
CA LEU A 378 11.08 -21.49 8.64
C LEU A 378 10.41 -22.31 9.76
N GLY A 379 9.27 -21.87 10.29
CA GLY A 379 8.53 -22.60 11.33
C GLY A 379 8.98 -22.31 12.75
N HIS A 380 9.59 -21.13 12.98
CA HIS A 380 10.02 -20.64 14.29
C HIS A 380 9.12 -19.47 14.79
N PRO A 381 7.79 -19.69 15.00
CA PRO A 381 6.85 -18.62 15.25
C PRO A 381 7.07 -17.87 16.57
N LYS A 382 7.65 -18.52 17.60
CA LYS A 382 7.90 -17.87 18.89
C LYS A 382 8.99 -16.82 18.80
N GLU A 383 10.07 -17.16 18.11
CA GLU A 383 11.19 -16.27 17.84
C GLU A 383 10.75 -15.12 16.91
N ALA A 384 9.92 -15.42 15.91
CA ALA A 384 9.33 -14.43 15.03
C ALA A 384 8.46 -13.42 15.79
N LEU A 385 7.61 -13.87 16.72
CA LEU A 385 6.80 -12.97 17.58
C LEU A 385 7.70 -12.07 18.43
N HIS A 386 8.77 -12.61 18.98
CA HIS A 386 9.72 -11.81 19.78
C HIS A 386 10.37 -10.70 18.95
N ASP A 387 10.76 -10.99 17.72
CA ASP A 387 11.35 -9.98 16.82
C ASP A 387 10.33 -8.93 16.38
N LEU A 388 9.07 -9.31 16.13
CA LEU A 388 8.00 -8.33 15.85
C LEU A 388 7.73 -7.44 17.07
N ASP A 389 7.76 -7.99 18.29
CA ASP A 389 7.65 -7.19 19.51
C ASP A 389 8.80 -6.17 19.61
N ARG A 390 10.03 -6.55 19.23
CA ARG A 390 11.18 -5.65 19.19
C ARG A 390 11.02 -4.57 18.10
N ALA A 391 10.58 -4.94 16.90
CA ALA A 391 10.34 -3.99 15.82
C ALA A 391 9.29 -2.93 16.22
N ILE A 392 8.19 -3.35 16.83
CA ILE A 392 7.15 -2.45 17.38
C ILE A 392 7.71 -1.56 18.51
N ALA A 393 8.61 -2.08 19.34
CA ALA A 393 9.21 -1.29 20.42
C ALA A 393 10.14 -0.19 19.89
N TYR A 394 10.77 -0.39 18.73
CA TYR A 394 11.55 0.66 18.05
C TYR A 394 10.65 1.75 17.48
N ASP A 395 9.58 1.38 16.78
CA ASP A 395 8.60 2.34 16.27
C ASP A 395 7.16 1.78 16.35
N PRO A 396 6.39 2.20 17.37
CA PRO A 396 5.00 1.79 17.51
C PRO A 396 4.03 2.43 16.52
N ALA A 397 4.50 3.35 15.65
CA ALA A 397 3.67 4.00 14.64
C ALA A 397 3.66 3.25 13.29
N VAL A 398 4.38 2.14 13.15
CA VAL A 398 4.43 1.34 11.91
C VAL A 398 3.33 0.27 11.91
N PRO A 399 2.26 0.41 11.13
CA PRO A 399 1.12 -0.50 11.14
C PRO A 399 1.46 -1.89 10.62
N ASP A 400 2.41 -2.00 9.68
CA ASP A 400 2.79 -3.26 9.04
C ASP A 400 3.27 -4.31 10.06
N HIS A 401 3.98 -3.90 11.11
CA HIS A 401 4.46 -4.82 12.15
C HIS A 401 3.33 -5.41 13.00
N TYR A 402 2.26 -4.64 13.23
CA TYR A 402 1.05 -5.16 13.87
C TYR A 402 0.29 -6.12 12.96
N LEU A 403 0.21 -5.84 11.64
CA LEU A 403 -0.39 -6.76 10.68
C LEU A 403 0.37 -8.09 10.63
N ASP A 404 1.70 -8.05 10.55
CA ASP A 404 2.54 -9.25 10.52
C ASP A 404 2.39 -10.06 11.81
N ARG A 405 2.39 -9.37 12.98
CA ARG A 405 2.20 -10.04 14.27
C ARG A 405 0.79 -10.60 14.42
N GLY A 406 -0.22 -9.88 14.00
CA GLY A 406 -1.62 -10.32 13.99
C GLY A 406 -1.82 -11.55 13.12
N ASN A 407 -1.29 -11.55 11.91
CA ASN A 407 -1.33 -12.69 10.99
C ASN A 407 -0.63 -13.93 11.59
N LEU A 408 0.51 -13.73 12.25
CA LEU A 408 1.21 -14.83 12.90
C LEU A 408 0.45 -15.37 14.11
N ARG A 409 -0.13 -14.47 14.93
CA ARG A 409 -0.98 -14.83 16.08
C ARG A 409 -2.22 -15.61 15.64
N LEU A 410 -2.87 -15.17 14.56
CA LEU A 410 -4.03 -15.87 13.99
C LEU A 410 -3.69 -17.31 13.56
N ARG A 411 -2.57 -17.51 12.87
CA ARG A 411 -2.08 -18.85 12.49
C ARG A 411 -1.78 -19.74 13.69
N LEU A 412 -1.46 -19.15 14.83
CA LEU A 412 -1.22 -19.87 16.10
C LEU A 412 -2.50 -20.08 16.92
N GLY A 413 -3.66 -19.64 16.44
CA GLY A 413 -4.94 -19.74 17.13
C GLY A 413 -5.15 -18.67 18.23
N HIS A 414 -4.30 -17.65 18.29
CA HIS A 414 -4.41 -16.54 19.26
C HIS A 414 -5.31 -15.43 18.70
N THR A 415 -6.57 -15.76 18.48
CA THR A 415 -7.54 -14.95 17.72
C THR A 415 -7.78 -13.56 18.33
N ASP A 416 -8.00 -13.47 19.66
CA ASP A 416 -8.24 -12.19 20.33
C ASP A 416 -7.01 -11.26 20.24
N ALA A 417 -5.82 -11.83 20.37
CA ALA A 417 -4.58 -11.07 20.25
C ALA A 417 -4.32 -10.60 18.81
N ALA A 418 -4.73 -11.38 17.81
CA ALA A 418 -4.66 -10.99 16.41
C ALA A 418 -5.63 -9.84 16.11
N LEU A 419 -6.86 -9.91 16.63
CA LEU A 419 -7.86 -8.85 16.50
C LEU A 419 -7.33 -7.53 17.07
N ALA A 420 -6.76 -7.56 18.28
CA ALA A 420 -6.18 -6.38 18.92
C ALA A 420 -5.02 -5.77 18.09
N ASP A 421 -4.21 -6.59 17.44
CA ASP A 421 -3.16 -6.11 16.55
C ASP A 421 -3.74 -5.42 15.30
N TYR A 422 -4.77 -5.99 14.66
CA TYR A 422 -5.42 -5.36 13.50
C TYR A 422 -6.09 -4.03 13.87
N GLU A 423 -6.76 -3.96 15.04
CA GLU A 423 -7.33 -2.72 15.54
C GLU A 423 -6.26 -1.66 15.84
N THR A 424 -5.11 -2.09 16.36
CA THR A 424 -3.97 -1.19 16.59
C THR A 424 -3.41 -0.69 15.26
N ALA A 425 -3.23 -1.55 14.25
CA ALA A 425 -2.78 -1.15 12.92
C ALA A 425 -3.71 -0.09 12.30
N ILE A 426 -5.03 -0.26 12.44
CA ILE A 426 -6.03 0.73 12.01
C ILE A 426 -5.89 2.04 12.78
N ALA A 427 -5.61 1.98 14.08
CA ALA A 427 -5.53 3.16 14.92
C ALA A 427 -4.26 3.99 14.71
N VAL A 428 -3.13 3.39 14.27
CA VAL A 428 -1.83 4.06 14.15
C VAL A 428 -1.50 4.52 12.73
N SER A 429 -2.39 4.33 11.76
CA SER A 429 -2.14 4.68 10.35
C SER A 429 -3.31 5.46 9.73
N PRO A 430 -3.09 6.19 8.63
CA PRO A 430 -4.17 6.52 7.70
C PRO A 430 -4.90 5.25 7.24
N PRO A 431 -6.12 5.35 6.71
CA PRO A 431 -6.92 4.17 6.33
C PRO A 431 -6.12 3.17 5.50
N LEU A 432 -5.94 1.96 6.06
CA LEU A 432 -5.11 0.89 5.53
C LEU A 432 -6.00 -0.30 5.13
N PRO A 433 -6.30 -0.50 3.83
CA PRO A 433 -7.22 -1.55 3.37
C PRO A 433 -6.87 -2.93 3.91
N GLU A 434 -5.58 -3.28 3.95
CA GLU A 434 -5.10 -4.58 4.40
C GLU A 434 -5.46 -4.86 5.87
N ALA A 435 -5.51 -3.84 6.72
CA ALA A 435 -5.86 -4.01 8.13
C ALA A 435 -7.35 -4.33 8.31
N TYR A 436 -8.20 -3.63 7.57
CA TYR A 436 -9.64 -3.93 7.54
C TYR A 436 -9.91 -5.29 6.90
N TYR A 437 -9.21 -5.62 5.82
CA TYR A 437 -9.34 -6.92 5.15
C TYR A 437 -9.01 -8.07 6.10
N ASN A 438 -7.86 -8.02 6.79
CA ASN A 438 -7.44 -9.07 7.72
C ASN A 438 -8.41 -9.19 8.91
N ARG A 439 -8.94 -8.06 9.41
CA ARG A 439 -9.96 -8.07 10.45
C ARG A 439 -11.27 -8.67 9.96
N GLY A 440 -11.68 -8.37 8.74
CA GLY A 440 -12.85 -8.93 8.08
C GLY A 440 -12.74 -10.45 7.91
N GLU A 441 -11.59 -10.96 7.46
CA GLU A 441 -11.35 -12.41 7.38
C GLU A 441 -11.41 -13.10 8.74
N LEU A 442 -10.84 -12.48 9.78
CA LEU A 442 -10.92 -13.01 11.14
C LEU A 442 -12.36 -13.06 11.62
N ARG A 443 -13.16 -11.98 11.43
CA ARG A 443 -14.57 -11.92 11.78
C ARG A 443 -15.41 -12.96 11.02
N LEU A 444 -15.14 -13.11 9.73
CA LEU A 444 -15.78 -14.17 8.91
C LEU A 444 -15.51 -15.55 9.49
N GLY A 445 -14.27 -15.84 9.86
CA GLY A 445 -13.91 -17.10 10.51
C GLY A 445 -14.55 -17.33 11.89
N GLN A 446 -14.99 -16.25 12.56
CA GLN A 446 -15.75 -16.28 13.82
C GLN A 446 -17.28 -16.36 13.62
N GLY A 447 -17.76 -16.27 12.37
CA GLY A 447 -19.19 -16.23 12.04
C GLY A 447 -19.83 -14.85 12.21
N ASP A 448 -19.05 -13.78 12.45
CA ASP A 448 -19.53 -12.40 12.45
C ASP A 448 -19.64 -11.88 11.02
N LEU A 449 -20.70 -12.33 10.31
CA LEU A 449 -20.91 -12.02 8.90
C LEU A 449 -21.14 -10.52 8.66
N GLU A 450 -21.89 -9.86 9.54
CA GLU A 450 -22.17 -8.43 9.42
C GLU A 450 -20.92 -7.58 9.66
N GLY A 451 -20.13 -7.90 10.68
CA GLY A 451 -18.86 -7.22 10.94
C GLY A 451 -17.84 -7.45 9.83
N ALA A 452 -17.77 -8.66 9.28
CA ALA A 452 -16.91 -8.98 8.14
C ALA A 452 -17.32 -8.23 6.87
N LYS A 453 -18.64 -8.22 6.56
CA LYS A 453 -19.20 -7.46 5.45
C LYS A 453 -18.86 -5.98 5.54
N ALA A 454 -19.06 -5.38 6.72
CA ALA A 454 -18.75 -3.96 6.93
C ALA A 454 -17.26 -3.64 6.73
N ASP A 455 -16.36 -4.53 7.15
CA ASP A 455 -14.93 -4.38 6.90
C ASP A 455 -14.61 -4.49 5.40
N PHE A 456 -15.18 -5.46 4.66
CA PHE A 456 -14.98 -5.57 3.21
C PHE A 456 -15.64 -4.43 2.43
N ASP A 457 -16.80 -3.92 2.86
CA ASP A 457 -17.39 -2.69 2.33
C ASP A 457 -16.40 -1.53 2.39
N HIS A 458 -15.77 -1.37 3.56
CA HIS A 458 -14.79 -0.31 3.77
C HIS A 458 -13.51 -0.52 2.93
N VAL A 459 -13.01 -1.76 2.80
CA VAL A 459 -11.87 -2.08 1.93
C VAL A 459 -12.14 -1.68 0.47
N ILE A 460 -13.31 -2.01 -0.06
CA ILE A 460 -13.69 -1.68 -1.45
C ILE A 460 -13.84 -0.17 -1.64
N ASP A 461 -14.36 0.53 -0.63
CA ASP A 461 -14.44 1.99 -0.64
C ASP A 461 -13.06 2.64 -0.65
N LEU A 462 -12.11 2.12 0.12
CA LEU A 462 -10.72 2.58 0.14
C LEU A 462 -9.96 2.25 -1.16
N ASP A 463 -10.07 1.02 -1.64
CA ASP A 463 -9.39 0.51 -2.84
C ASP A 463 -10.31 -0.38 -3.69
N PRO A 464 -10.98 0.18 -4.71
CA PRO A 464 -11.83 -0.60 -5.61
C PRO A 464 -11.09 -1.66 -6.44
N GLY A 465 -9.76 -1.67 -6.41
CA GLY A 465 -8.94 -2.71 -7.04
C GLY A 465 -8.65 -3.90 -6.12
N PHE A 466 -9.15 -3.91 -4.88
CA PHE A 466 -8.88 -4.98 -3.91
C PHE A 466 -9.74 -6.22 -4.18
N LEU A 467 -9.31 -7.04 -5.14
CA LEU A 467 -10.05 -8.20 -5.65
C LEU A 467 -10.59 -9.13 -4.54
N ASN A 468 -9.75 -9.46 -3.55
CA ASN A 468 -10.13 -10.41 -2.51
C ASN A 468 -11.30 -9.92 -1.63
N ALA A 469 -11.49 -8.60 -1.50
CA ALA A 469 -12.62 -8.06 -0.77
C ALA A 469 -13.95 -8.32 -1.51
N TYR A 470 -13.97 -8.21 -2.84
CA TYR A 470 -15.14 -8.62 -3.65
C TYR A 470 -15.41 -10.11 -3.53
N VAL A 471 -14.35 -10.94 -3.57
CA VAL A 471 -14.47 -12.40 -3.42
C VAL A 471 -15.15 -12.78 -2.10
N ASN A 472 -14.64 -12.24 -0.99
CA ASN A 472 -15.15 -12.56 0.34
C ASN A 472 -16.54 -11.96 0.58
N ARG A 473 -16.77 -10.71 0.14
CA ARG A 473 -18.08 -10.07 0.31
C ARG A 473 -19.17 -10.74 -0.55
N ALA A 474 -18.84 -11.11 -1.79
CA ALA A 474 -19.78 -11.87 -2.65
C ALA A 474 -20.20 -13.20 -1.99
N GLY A 475 -19.25 -13.91 -1.37
CA GLY A 475 -19.56 -15.13 -0.62
C GLY A 475 -20.46 -14.88 0.60
N ILE A 476 -20.20 -13.81 1.37
CA ILE A 476 -21.05 -13.42 2.50
C ILE A 476 -22.46 -13.04 2.02
N LEU A 477 -22.57 -12.26 0.95
CA LEU A 477 -23.85 -11.80 0.41
C LEU A 477 -24.68 -12.96 -0.14
N GLU A 478 -24.03 -13.96 -0.74
CA GLU A 478 -24.68 -15.20 -1.15
C GLU A 478 -25.22 -15.97 0.07
N MET A 479 -24.42 -16.10 1.14
CA MET A 479 -24.85 -16.75 2.39
C MET A 479 -26.01 -16.02 3.09
N LEU A 480 -26.15 -14.70 2.86
CA LEU A 480 -27.23 -13.85 3.39
C LEU A 480 -28.44 -13.75 2.44
N ASP A 481 -28.46 -14.53 1.36
CA ASP A 481 -29.48 -14.50 0.30
C ASP A 481 -29.63 -13.14 -0.42
N ASP A 482 -28.63 -12.24 -0.31
CA ASP A 482 -28.59 -10.97 -1.06
C ASP A 482 -27.96 -11.19 -2.44
N HIS A 483 -28.69 -11.92 -3.30
CA HIS A 483 -28.19 -12.33 -4.61
C HIS A 483 -27.95 -11.16 -5.57
N GLU A 484 -28.65 -10.03 -5.41
CA GLU A 484 -28.45 -8.84 -6.25
C GLU A 484 -27.10 -8.19 -5.93
N ALA A 485 -26.81 -7.95 -4.67
CA ALA A 485 -25.53 -7.39 -4.24
C ALA A 485 -24.37 -8.35 -4.50
N ALA A 486 -24.55 -9.67 -4.28
CA ALA A 486 -23.55 -10.69 -4.61
C ALA A 486 -23.18 -10.67 -6.10
N ARG A 487 -24.18 -10.56 -6.99
CA ARG A 487 -23.97 -10.47 -8.43
C ARG A 487 -23.23 -9.20 -8.83
N ALA A 488 -23.51 -8.07 -8.19
CA ALA A 488 -22.77 -6.83 -8.44
C ALA A 488 -21.28 -6.97 -8.09
N ASP A 489 -20.96 -7.64 -6.96
CA ASP A 489 -19.58 -7.93 -6.57
C ASP A 489 -18.88 -8.90 -7.50
N VAL A 490 -19.59 -9.97 -7.94
CA VAL A 490 -19.05 -10.90 -8.93
C VAL A 490 -18.70 -10.18 -10.23
N VAL A 491 -19.57 -9.31 -10.74
CA VAL A 491 -19.32 -8.52 -11.96
C VAL A 491 -18.12 -7.60 -11.77
N ALA A 492 -18.03 -6.88 -10.64
CA ALA A 492 -16.93 -5.97 -10.35
C ALA A 492 -15.60 -6.74 -10.20
N GLY A 493 -15.59 -7.85 -9.46
CA GLY A 493 -14.40 -8.66 -9.25
C GLY A 493 -13.93 -9.38 -10.53
N LEU A 494 -14.83 -9.88 -11.37
CA LEU A 494 -14.48 -10.47 -12.67
C LEU A 494 -13.99 -9.43 -13.69
N ALA A 495 -14.32 -8.15 -13.52
CA ALA A 495 -13.71 -7.08 -14.30
C ALA A 495 -12.22 -6.89 -13.94
N LEU A 496 -11.83 -7.18 -12.69
CA LEU A 496 -10.43 -7.14 -12.23
C LEU A 496 -9.67 -8.43 -12.61
N ASP A 497 -10.29 -9.59 -12.40
CA ASP A 497 -9.74 -10.90 -12.77
C ASP A 497 -10.82 -11.77 -13.43
N PRO A 498 -10.88 -11.80 -14.78
CA PRO A 498 -11.92 -12.52 -15.52
C PRO A 498 -11.93 -14.04 -15.33
N ARG A 499 -10.89 -14.62 -14.73
CA ARG A 499 -10.78 -16.07 -14.51
C ARG A 499 -10.72 -16.46 -13.04
N ASN A 500 -11.09 -15.55 -12.13
CA ASN A 500 -11.06 -15.82 -10.70
C ASN A 500 -11.98 -16.99 -10.32
N PRO A 501 -11.43 -18.10 -9.80
CA PRO A 501 -12.20 -19.33 -9.58
C PRO A 501 -13.25 -19.17 -8.48
N HIS A 502 -12.99 -18.38 -7.45
CA HIS A 502 -13.92 -18.16 -6.34
C HIS A 502 -15.14 -17.36 -6.80
N LEU A 503 -14.95 -16.31 -7.59
CA LEU A 503 -16.05 -15.52 -8.14
C LEU A 503 -16.89 -16.33 -9.14
N HIS A 504 -16.25 -17.19 -9.95
CA HIS A 504 -16.99 -18.11 -10.81
C HIS A 504 -17.77 -19.16 -10.00
N ALA A 505 -17.26 -19.58 -8.84
CA ALA A 505 -18.01 -20.47 -7.95
C ALA A 505 -19.28 -19.79 -7.40
N VAL A 506 -19.16 -18.53 -6.91
CA VAL A 506 -20.32 -17.74 -6.46
C VAL A 506 -21.29 -17.50 -7.62
N LEU A 507 -20.78 -17.18 -8.82
CA LEU A 507 -21.63 -17.03 -10.02
C LEU A 507 -22.42 -18.31 -10.28
N GLY A 508 -21.78 -19.48 -10.20
CA GLY A 508 -22.45 -20.77 -10.36
C GLY A 508 -23.58 -20.99 -9.36
N GLN A 509 -23.40 -20.62 -8.10
CA GLN A 509 -24.44 -20.67 -7.07
C GLN A 509 -25.60 -19.72 -7.39
N LEU A 510 -25.30 -18.47 -7.78
CA LEU A 510 -26.30 -17.47 -8.16
C LEU A 510 -27.12 -17.90 -9.39
N GLU A 511 -26.47 -18.48 -10.41
CA GLU A 511 -27.18 -19.01 -11.60
C GLU A 511 -28.03 -20.25 -11.25
N THR A 512 -27.54 -21.09 -10.32
CA THR A 512 -28.32 -22.22 -9.80
C THR A 512 -29.58 -21.73 -9.10
N ALA A 513 -29.48 -20.74 -8.24
CA ALA A 513 -30.63 -20.14 -7.54
C ALA A 513 -31.65 -19.49 -8.50
N GLN A 514 -31.19 -18.98 -9.65
CA GLN A 514 -32.08 -18.44 -10.71
C GLN A 514 -32.67 -19.52 -11.63
N GLY A 515 -32.21 -20.78 -11.51
CA GLY A 515 -32.64 -21.90 -12.34
C GLY A 515 -31.99 -21.97 -13.72
N ASP A 516 -30.95 -21.13 -13.98
CA ASP A 516 -30.15 -21.25 -15.21
C ASP A 516 -29.03 -22.28 -15.03
N HIS A 517 -29.42 -23.56 -15.06
CA HIS A 517 -28.51 -24.67 -14.87
C HIS A 517 -27.38 -24.72 -15.91
N ALA A 518 -27.59 -24.18 -17.12
CA ALA A 518 -26.57 -24.18 -18.17
C ALA A 518 -25.47 -23.12 -17.85
N ALA A 519 -25.87 -21.93 -17.45
CA ALA A 519 -24.96 -20.89 -17.03
C ALA A 519 -24.20 -21.28 -15.75
N ALA A 520 -24.89 -21.86 -14.78
CA ALA A 520 -24.30 -22.36 -13.54
C ALA A 520 -23.22 -23.43 -13.81
N MET A 521 -23.51 -24.40 -14.68
CA MET A 521 -22.54 -25.45 -15.07
C MET A 521 -21.29 -24.84 -15.70
N ALA A 522 -21.46 -23.89 -16.64
CA ALA A 522 -20.35 -23.22 -17.29
C ALA A 522 -19.48 -22.43 -16.28
N ALA A 523 -20.11 -21.76 -15.31
CA ALA A 523 -19.39 -21.05 -14.26
C ALA A 523 -18.58 -21.99 -13.35
N PHE A 524 -19.17 -23.09 -12.89
CA PHE A 524 -18.44 -24.11 -12.10
C PHE A 524 -17.31 -24.76 -12.89
N ASP A 525 -17.46 -24.98 -14.20
CA ASP A 525 -16.38 -25.50 -15.04
C ASP A 525 -15.17 -24.57 -15.06
N VAL A 526 -15.39 -23.27 -15.25
CA VAL A 526 -14.31 -22.27 -15.19
C VAL A 526 -13.68 -22.21 -13.79
N ALA A 527 -14.49 -22.28 -12.73
CA ALA A 527 -14.00 -22.31 -11.36
C ALA A 527 -13.08 -23.53 -11.11
N LEU A 528 -13.45 -24.70 -11.59
CA LEU A 528 -12.67 -25.93 -11.43
C LEU A 528 -11.42 -25.99 -12.31
N GLU A 529 -11.40 -25.29 -13.46
CA GLU A 529 -10.16 -25.11 -14.23
C GLU A 529 -9.10 -24.33 -13.43
N GLY A 530 -9.53 -23.30 -12.69
CA GLY A 530 -8.65 -22.45 -11.88
C GLY A 530 -8.30 -23.03 -10.50
N ALA A 531 -9.25 -23.74 -9.87
CA ALA A 531 -9.12 -24.25 -8.51
C ALA A 531 -9.64 -25.69 -8.35
N PRO A 532 -9.01 -26.69 -8.98
CA PRO A 532 -9.44 -28.08 -8.93
C PRO A 532 -9.31 -28.75 -7.54
N GLY A 533 -8.63 -28.08 -6.61
CA GLY A 533 -8.44 -28.53 -5.22
C GLY A 533 -9.52 -28.06 -4.25
N LEU A 534 -10.51 -27.28 -4.68
CA LEU A 534 -11.58 -26.79 -3.82
C LEU A 534 -12.76 -27.75 -3.79
N ALA A 535 -12.92 -28.47 -2.68
CA ALA A 535 -13.95 -29.48 -2.48
C ALA A 535 -15.38 -28.93 -2.68
N SER A 536 -15.64 -27.70 -2.20
CA SER A 536 -16.96 -27.05 -2.27
C SER A 536 -17.46 -26.85 -3.71
N ILE A 537 -16.57 -26.54 -4.65
CA ILE A 537 -16.96 -26.33 -6.05
C ILE A 537 -17.42 -27.66 -6.69
N TRP A 538 -16.70 -28.74 -6.40
CA TRP A 538 -17.09 -30.08 -6.83
C TRP A 538 -18.44 -30.50 -6.22
N ALA A 539 -18.66 -30.20 -4.93
CA ALA A 539 -19.92 -30.46 -4.25
C ALA A 539 -21.09 -29.73 -4.92
N ASN A 540 -20.96 -28.43 -5.13
CA ASN A 540 -22.00 -27.59 -5.73
C ASN A 540 -22.31 -28.02 -7.16
N ARG A 541 -21.29 -28.32 -7.98
CA ARG A 541 -21.52 -28.83 -9.34
C ARG A 541 -22.15 -30.23 -9.31
N GLY A 542 -21.79 -31.07 -8.35
CA GLY A 542 -22.39 -32.38 -8.16
C GLY A 542 -23.87 -32.30 -7.81
N ILE A 543 -24.27 -31.39 -6.93
CA ILE A 543 -25.66 -31.12 -6.60
C ILE A 543 -26.42 -30.64 -7.84
N LEU A 544 -25.89 -29.68 -8.57
CA LEU A 544 -26.47 -29.14 -9.80
C LEU A 544 -26.66 -30.21 -10.87
N ARG A 545 -25.70 -31.14 -11.03
CA ARG A 545 -25.82 -32.28 -11.93
C ARG A 545 -26.99 -33.22 -11.54
N TYR A 546 -27.12 -33.47 -10.24
CA TYR A 546 -28.23 -34.28 -9.75
C TYR A 546 -29.58 -33.61 -10.06
N GLU A 547 -29.74 -32.36 -9.78
CA GLU A 547 -30.93 -31.56 -10.06
C GLU A 547 -31.24 -31.49 -11.57
N SER A 548 -30.21 -31.48 -12.39
CA SER A 548 -30.31 -31.48 -13.86
C SER A 548 -30.58 -32.90 -14.45
N GLY A 549 -30.74 -33.94 -13.61
CA GLY A 549 -31.03 -35.28 -14.05
C GLY A 549 -29.82 -36.11 -14.47
N ASP A 550 -28.60 -35.75 -14.06
CA ASP A 550 -27.37 -36.54 -14.24
C ASP A 550 -26.85 -37.07 -12.89
N PRO A 551 -27.50 -38.10 -12.29
CA PRO A 551 -27.03 -38.67 -11.03
C PRO A 551 -25.67 -39.38 -11.16
N THR A 552 -25.29 -39.81 -12.36
CA THR A 552 -23.98 -40.45 -12.59
C THR A 552 -22.85 -39.43 -12.49
N GLY A 553 -22.99 -38.30 -13.15
CA GLY A 553 -22.05 -37.19 -13.04
C GLY A 553 -22.01 -36.58 -11.62
N ALA A 554 -23.19 -36.53 -10.96
CA ALA A 554 -23.27 -36.10 -9.56
C ALA A 554 -22.41 -36.97 -8.63
N VAL A 555 -22.54 -38.31 -8.72
CA VAL A 555 -21.70 -39.23 -7.93
C VAL A 555 -20.21 -39.01 -8.19
N ALA A 556 -19.81 -38.76 -9.43
CA ALA A 556 -18.41 -38.52 -9.76
C ALA A 556 -17.88 -37.25 -9.11
N ASP A 557 -18.61 -36.13 -9.23
CA ASP A 557 -18.19 -34.83 -8.64
C ASP A 557 -18.21 -34.88 -7.11
N LEU A 558 -19.28 -35.45 -6.49
CA LEU A 558 -19.37 -35.57 -5.02
C LEU A 558 -18.29 -36.53 -4.47
N THR A 559 -17.90 -37.56 -5.23
CA THR A 559 -16.76 -38.40 -4.86
C THR A 559 -15.48 -37.63 -4.88
N ARG A 560 -15.27 -36.77 -5.92
CA ARG A 560 -14.07 -35.92 -5.97
C ARG A 560 -14.04 -34.90 -4.85
N SER A 561 -15.20 -34.34 -4.47
CA SER A 561 -15.30 -33.47 -3.29
C SER A 561 -14.84 -34.18 -2.01
N LEU A 562 -15.34 -35.40 -1.77
CA LEU A 562 -15.01 -36.19 -0.58
C LEU A 562 -13.57 -36.71 -0.54
N GLU A 563 -12.92 -36.88 -1.71
CA GLU A 563 -11.47 -37.17 -1.76
C GLU A 563 -10.62 -35.97 -1.29
N LEU A 564 -11.14 -34.75 -1.43
CA LEU A 564 -10.47 -33.52 -1.04
C LEU A 564 -10.76 -33.12 0.41
N ASP A 565 -12.04 -33.28 0.83
CA ASP A 565 -12.49 -32.93 2.18
C ASP A 565 -13.70 -33.77 2.57
N GLU A 566 -13.66 -34.45 3.72
CA GLU A 566 -14.78 -35.23 4.25
C GLU A 566 -15.84 -34.32 4.86
N ASN A 567 -17.06 -34.39 4.34
CA ASN A 567 -18.18 -33.56 4.77
C ASN A 567 -19.49 -34.37 4.83
N ALA A 568 -20.23 -34.25 5.94
CA ALA A 568 -21.49 -35.01 6.15
C ALA A 568 -22.55 -34.72 5.09
N ALA A 569 -22.74 -33.42 4.73
CA ALA A 569 -23.72 -33.04 3.72
C ALA A 569 -23.36 -33.57 2.33
N VAL A 570 -22.06 -33.66 1.99
CA VAL A 570 -21.60 -34.20 0.71
C VAL A 570 -21.83 -35.72 0.64
N TYR A 571 -21.58 -36.47 1.74
CA TYR A 571 -21.95 -37.88 1.84
C TYR A 571 -23.47 -38.07 1.68
N PHE A 572 -24.27 -37.22 2.35
CA PHE A 572 -25.73 -37.28 2.22
C PHE A 572 -26.17 -37.06 0.76
N ASN A 573 -25.67 -36.03 0.09
CA ASN A 573 -26.01 -35.73 -1.31
C ASN A 573 -25.54 -36.83 -2.24
N ARG A 574 -24.39 -37.47 -1.99
CA ARG A 574 -23.93 -38.61 -2.78
C ARG A 574 -24.81 -39.84 -2.56
N ALA A 575 -25.29 -40.07 -1.34
CA ALA A 575 -26.27 -41.13 -1.06
C ALA A 575 -27.58 -40.94 -1.81
N VAL A 576 -28.09 -39.71 -1.88
CA VAL A 576 -29.27 -39.35 -2.67
C VAL A 576 -29.05 -39.69 -4.16
N ALA A 577 -27.90 -39.29 -4.71
CA ALA A 577 -27.56 -39.64 -6.10
C ALA A 577 -27.39 -41.15 -6.32
N HIS A 578 -26.84 -41.89 -5.36
CA HIS A 578 -26.76 -43.36 -5.43
C HIS A 578 -28.14 -44.02 -5.40
N ARG A 579 -29.08 -43.56 -4.58
CA ARG A 579 -30.47 -44.05 -4.58
C ARG A 579 -31.15 -43.83 -5.94
N ALA A 580 -30.97 -42.67 -6.55
CA ALA A 580 -31.49 -42.41 -7.89
C ALA A 580 -30.96 -43.38 -8.97
N LEU A 581 -29.76 -43.92 -8.74
CA LEU A 581 -29.15 -44.98 -9.58
C LEU A 581 -29.52 -46.43 -9.16
N GLY A 582 -30.39 -46.61 -8.14
CA GLY A 582 -30.75 -47.92 -7.60
C GLY A 582 -29.65 -48.62 -6.80
N ARG A 583 -28.65 -47.87 -6.30
CA ARG A 583 -27.50 -48.41 -5.56
C ARG A 583 -27.71 -48.25 -4.04
N GLU A 584 -28.72 -48.94 -3.51
CA GLU A 584 -29.17 -48.77 -2.12
C GLU A 584 -28.10 -49.10 -1.07
N GLU A 585 -27.27 -50.11 -1.30
CA GLU A 585 -26.23 -50.54 -0.35
C GLU A 585 -25.15 -49.48 -0.20
N THR A 586 -24.67 -48.93 -1.31
CA THR A 586 -23.70 -47.82 -1.32
C THR A 586 -24.29 -46.55 -0.70
N ALA A 587 -25.57 -46.27 -0.98
CA ALA A 587 -26.26 -45.14 -0.37
C ALA A 587 -26.33 -45.25 1.16
N ARG A 588 -26.60 -46.47 1.70
CA ARG A 588 -26.60 -46.69 3.14
C ARG A 588 -25.21 -46.55 3.78
N GLU A 589 -24.16 -46.95 3.08
CA GLU A 589 -22.78 -46.77 3.53
C GLU A 589 -22.47 -45.27 3.66
N ASP A 590 -22.81 -44.46 2.65
CA ASP A 590 -22.63 -42.99 2.68
C ASP A 590 -23.46 -42.35 3.80
N LEU A 591 -24.73 -42.73 3.99
CA LEU A 591 -25.56 -42.22 5.07
C LEU A 591 -25.03 -42.57 6.47
N ARG A 592 -24.43 -43.75 6.66
CA ARG A 592 -23.76 -44.09 7.92
C ARG A 592 -22.57 -43.19 8.14
N ARG A 593 -21.77 -42.97 7.11
CA ARG A 593 -20.60 -42.06 7.21
C ARG A 593 -21.03 -40.63 7.48
N ALA A 594 -22.09 -40.14 6.83
CA ALA A 594 -22.68 -38.82 7.13
C ALA A 594 -23.13 -38.73 8.59
N CYS A 595 -23.82 -39.76 9.12
CA CYS A 595 -24.27 -39.81 10.51
C CYS A 595 -23.12 -39.92 11.52
N ASP A 596 -22.00 -40.57 11.17
CA ASP A 596 -20.80 -40.62 11.99
C ASP A 596 -20.15 -39.24 12.12
N LEU A 597 -20.20 -38.41 11.07
CA LEU A 597 -19.65 -37.07 11.02
C LEU A 597 -20.57 -36.02 11.66
N ASP A 598 -21.88 -36.15 11.44
CA ASP A 598 -22.92 -35.29 12.04
C ASP A 598 -24.08 -36.15 12.56
N PRO A 599 -23.97 -36.63 13.81
CA PRO A 599 -24.98 -37.47 14.41
C PRO A 599 -26.28 -36.76 14.79
N ASP A 600 -26.26 -35.42 14.82
CA ASP A 600 -27.42 -34.65 15.26
C ASP A 600 -28.29 -34.14 14.11
N ASP A 601 -27.85 -34.28 12.87
CA ASP A 601 -28.61 -33.89 11.68
C ASP A 601 -29.89 -34.76 11.52
N PRO A 602 -31.11 -34.15 11.56
CA PRO A 602 -32.37 -34.88 11.49
C PRO A 602 -32.61 -35.50 10.11
N ASP A 603 -32.16 -34.88 9.02
CA ASP A 603 -32.39 -35.36 7.66
C ASP A 603 -31.54 -36.59 7.37
N ILE A 604 -30.28 -36.59 7.82
CA ILE A 604 -29.38 -37.75 7.73
C ILE A 604 -29.94 -38.91 8.52
N ARG A 605 -30.42 -38.69 9.74
CA ARG A 605 -31.04 -39.74 10.57
C ARG A 605 -32.31 -40.32 9.94
N HIS A 606 -33.16 -39.43 9.41
CA HIS A 606 -34.37 -39.85 8.73
C HIS A 606 -34.06 -40.70 7.49
N ALA A 607 -33.12 -40.26 6.66
CA ALA A 607 -32.71 -40.98 5.46
C ALA A 607 -32.02 -42.33 5.74
N LEU A 608 -31.31 -42.44 6.88
CA LEU A 608 -30.69 -43.73 7.28
C LEU A 608 -31.72 -44.75 7.80
N GLY A 609 -32.82 -44.27 8.40
CA GLY A 609 -33.92 -45.12 8.90
C GLY A 609 -34.96 -45.53 7.86
N SER A 610 -34.95 -44.89 6.69
CA SER A 610 -35.82 -45.17 5.54
C SER A 610 -35.13 -46.12 4.55
#